data_f257cd2c2784f43b2e0e14e8f220528b
#
_entry.id   f257cd2c2784f43b2e0e14e8f220528b
#
_cell.length_a   1.000
_cell.length_b   1.000
_cell.length_c   1.000
_cell.angle_alpha   90.00
_cell.angle_beta   90.00
_cell.angle_gamma   90.00
#
_symmetry.space_group_name_H-M   'P 1'
#
loop_
_entity.id
_entity.type
_entity.pdbx_description
1 polymer ?
#
loop_
_entity_poly.entity_id
_entity_poly.type
_entity_poly.pdbx_seq_one_letter_code
_entity_poly.pdbx_strand_id
1 'polypeptide(L)'
;MKKVVWILISILAFTLAACGSSATATAIPTAALDNGSAVSNSQASAGDSVSASAVIVPLNEARLSFTSIGRVTTVNVEVGDKVKAGDILVNLDTTILEAKVREAESNLLVAQIQVKYLIRIGTDEKHLELAEADVQRAQALVDSAKATLLSQSNLTAPFDGTIVSVDTALYETVVPGKIVIVLGDLASYQIETTDLSERNVPKVKPGQTANVFIDALNQEFTGKVVGIDNVSSTLGGDVVYKVMIDLDEQPAGLLWGMSADVEILTGN
;
A
#
# COMPACT_ATOMS: atom_id res chain seq x y z
N MET A 1 -10.79 -47.76 -29.85
CA MET A 1 -11.08 -47.74 -31.29
C MET A 1 -10.57 -46.37 -31.78
N LYS A 2 -9.32 -46.32 -32.21
CA LYS A 2 -8.83 -46.36 -33.60
C LYS A 2 -9.49 -45.34 -34.52
N LYS A 3 -8.69 -44.30 -34.91
CA LYS A 3 -8.42 -43.78 -36.25
C LYS A 3 -7.71 -42.44 -36.07
N VAL A 4 -6.47 -42.25 -36.17
CA VAL A 4 -5.48 -42.29 -37.30
C VAL A 4 -6.04 -41.69 -38.60
N VAL A 5 -5.60 -40.48 -38.93
CA VAL A 5 -5.37 -40.06 -40.30
C VAL A 5 -4.28 -38.99 -40.36
N TRP A 6 -3.24 -39.38 -40.93
CA TRP A 6 -2.16 -38.71 -41.64
C TRP A 6 -2.62 -37.82 -42.78
N ILE A 7 -1.92 -36.73 -43.07
CA ILE A 7 -1.71 -36.10 -44.39
C ILE A 7 -0.65 -35.01 -44.19
N LEU A 8 0.54 -35.31 -44.57
CA LEU A 8 1.32 -35.06 -45.80
C LEU A 8 2.09 -33.74 -45.80
N ILE A 9 3.40 -33.96 -45.73
CA ILE A 9 4.54 -33.14 -46.10
C ILE A 9 4.41 -32.63 -47.53
N SER A 10 4.61 -31.32 -47.76
CA SER A 10 4.98 -30.78 -49.06
C SER A 10 6.21 -29.90 -48.93
N ILE A 11 7.33 -30.46 -49.26
CA ILE A 11 8.61 -29.79 -49.56
C ILE A 11 8.41 -29.05 -50.89
N LEU A 12 8.71 -27.75 -50.90
CA LEU A 12 9.01 -27.04 -52.15
C LEU A 12 10.27 -26.23 -51.97
N ALA A 13 11.34 -26.78 -52.47
CA ALA A 13 12.63 -26.11 -52.70
C ALA A 13 12.46 -25.09 -53.83
N PHE A 14 12.87 -23.84 -53.62
CA PHE A 14 13.07 -22.88 -54.69
C PHE A 14 14.51 -22.36 -54.67
N THR A 15 15.13 -22.54 -55.79
CA THR A 15 16.56 -22.40 -56.12
C THR A 15 16.99 -20.94 -56.23
N LEU A 16 18.30 -20.74 -55.93
CA LEU A 16 19.08 -19.53 -56.12
C LEU A 16 18.99 -18.96 -57.54
N ALA A 17 18.88 -17.64 -57.62
CA ALA A 17 19.38 -16.85 -58.72
C ALA A 17 20.15 -15.64 -58.17
N ALA A 18 21.46 -15.70 -58.28
CA ALA A 18 22.39 -14.62 -58.05
C ALA A 18 22.31 -13.67 -59.24
N CYS A 19 22.11 -12.38 -59.02
CA CYS A 19 22.48 -11.32 -59.95
C CYS A 19 23.16 -10.21 -59.15
N GLY A 20 24.43 -10.08 -59.34
CA GLY A 20 25.25 -8.96 -58.87
C GLY A 20 24.93 -7.68 -59.63
N SER A 21 24.77 -6.58 -58.91
CA SER A 21 24.84 -5.24 -59.45
C SER A 21 25.72 -4.41 -58.51
N SER A 22 26.90 -4.09 -59.02
CA SER A 22 27.84 -3.13 -58.43
C SER A 22 27.19 -1.76 -58.47
N ALA A 23 26.77 -1.24 -57.33
CA ALA A 23 26.37 0.16 -57.21
C ALA A 23 27.59 0.97 -56.73
N THR A 24 28.08 1.81 -57.62
CA THR A 24 29.12 2.82 -57.44
C THR A 24 28.67 3.79 -56.32
N ALA A 25 29.45 3.92 -55.28
CA ALA A 25 29.25 4.91 -54.24
C ALA A 25 29.48 6.32 -54.79
N THR A 26 28.44 7.09 -54.97
CA THR A 26 28.53 8.52 -55.28
C THR A 26 28.80 9.24 -53.94
N ALA A 27 29.98 9.84 -53.84
CA ALA A 27 30.37 10.70 -52.75
C ALA A 27 29.44 11.94 -52.71
N ILE A 28 28.73 12.11 -51.60
CA ILE A 28 27.99 13.35 -51.32
C ILE A 28 29.00 14.40 -50.86
N PRO A 29 29.04 15.59 -51.43
CA PRO A 29 29.94 16.65 -50.96
C PRO A 29 29.51 17.12 -49.57
N THR A 30 30.42 17.01 -48.63
CA THR A 30 30.29 17.59 -47.29
C THR A 30 30.40 19.12 -47.44
N ALA A 31 29.27 19.80 -47.30
CA ALA A 31 29.29 21.24 -47.11
C ALA A 31 29.80 21.53 -45.71
N ALA A 32 30.98 22.09 -45.60
CA ALA A 32 31.46 22.67 -44.36
C ALA A 32 30.60 23.90 -44.05
N LEU A 33 29.70 23.78 -43.06
CA LEU A 33 29.10 24.91 -42.39
C LEU A 33 30.03 25.34 -41.28
N ASP A 34 30.92 26.23 -41.62
CA ASP A 34 31.57 27.10 -40.65
C ASP A 34 30.50 28.07 -40.13
N ASN A 35 30.03 27.86 -38.91
CA ASN A 35 29.38 28.94 -38.19
C ASN A 35 29.64 28.73 -36.70
N GLY A 36 30.64 29.42 -36.20
CA GLY A 36 30.88 29.63 -34.80
C GLY A 36 29.69 30.32 -34.16
N SER A 37 28.83 29.53 -33.58
CA SER A 37 28.02 29.92 -32.43
C SER A 37 28.41 28.96 -31.34
N ALA A 38 29.30 29.42 -30.48
CA ALA A 38 29.48 28.81 -29.17
C ALA A 38 28.11 28.79 -28.48
N VAL A 39 27.41 27.67 -28.61
CA VAL A 39 26.41 27.33 -27.62
C VAL A 39 27.20 27.23 -26.34
N SER A 40 27.14 28.25 -25.52
CA SER A 40 27.53 28.17 -24.12
C SER A 40 26.69 27.02 -23.56
N ASN A 41 27.30 25.85 -23.60
CA ASN A 41 26.91 24.79 -22.67
C ASN A 41 27.26 25.37 -21.30
N SER A 42 26.30 26.01 -20.66
CA SER A 42 26.36 26.19 -19.22
C SER A 42 26.43 24.77 -18.64
N GLN A 43 27.65 24.24 -18.57
CA GLN A 43 27.99 23.28 -17.56
C GLN A 43 27.79 24.04 -16.25
N ALA A 44 26.52 24.03 -15.77
CA ALA A 44 26.28 24.14 -14.36
C ALA A 44 27.26 23.15 -13.73
N SER A 45 28.12 23.66 -12.89
CA SER A 45 29.03 22.88 -12.07
C SER A 45 28.19 21.71 -11.59
N ALA A 46 28.54 20.50 -12.02
CA ALA A 46 28.03 19.30 -11.40
C ALA A 46 28.61 19.32 -9.96
N GLY A 47 27.99 20.12 -9.10
CA GLY A 47 28.06 19.90 -7.66
C GLY A 47 27.60 18.48 -7.44
N ASP A 48 28.21 17.79 -6.51
CA ASP A 48 27.82 16.43 -6.15
C ASP A 48 26.30 16.39 -5.88
N SER A 49 25.49 16.08 -6.87
CA SER A 49 24.05 15.92 -6.77
C SER A 49 23.64 14.54 -7.29
N VAL A 50 22.53 14.06 -6.79
CA VAL A 50 21.92 12.79 -7.19
C VAL A 50 20.49 13.05 -7.59
N SER A 51 20.15 12.70 -8.85
CA SER A 51 18.77 12.83 -9.35
C SER A 51 18.04 11.49 -9.27
N ALA A 52 16.75 11.57 -8.99
CA ALA A 52 15.83 10.43 -8.96
C ALA A 52 14.42 10.91 -9.30
N SER A 53 13.63 10.03 -9.92
CA SER A 53 12.19 10.22 -10.03
C SER A 53 11.51 9.94 -8.70
N ALA A 54 10.39 10.61 -8.45
CA ALA A 54 9.69 10.51 -7.19
C ALA A 54 8.18 10.60 -7.38
N VAL A 55 7.46 10.22 -6.34
CA VAL A 55 6.00 10.36 -6.26
C VAL A 55 5.60 11.04 -4.96
N ILE A 56 4.51 11.79 -5.02
CA ILE A 56 3.90 12.41 -3.85
C ILE A 56 3.01 11.40 -3.15
N VAL A 57 3.26 11.16 -1.88
CA VAL A 57 2.48 10.26 -1.03
C VAL A 57 1.99 10.99 0.22
N PRO A 58 0.86 10.60 0.81
CA PRO A 58 0.46 11.14 2.10
C PRO A 58 1.43 10.67 3.19
N LEU A 59 1.63 11.49 4.22
CA LEU A 59 2.49 11.14 5.35
C LEU A 59 2.01 9.88 6.07
N ASN A 60 0.69 9.72 6.19
CA ASN A 60 0.06 8.53 6.76
C ASN A 60 -0.94 7.96 5.76
N GLU A 61 -0.81 6.66 5.45
CA GLU A 61 -1.79 5.91 4.69
C GLU A 61 -2.18 4.63 5.42
N ALA A 62 -3.42 4.20 5.25
CA ALA A 62 -3.88 2.90 5.72
C ALA A 62 -4.74 2.22 4.66
N ARG A 63 -4.35 1.00 4.32
CA ARG A 63 -5.10 0.10 3.45
C ARG A 63 -5.87 -0.87 4.33
N LEU A 64 -7.13 -0.57 4.57
CA LEU A 64 -7.95 -1.24 5.54
C LEU A 64 -8.61 -2.48 4.94
N SER A 65 -8.54 -3.59 5.66
CA SER A 65 -9.15 -4.86 5.30
C SER A 65 -9.75 -5.53 6.53
N PHE A 66 -10.73 -6.39 6.35
CA PHE A 66 -11.25 -7.22 7.43
C PHE A 66 -10.32 -8.41 7.71
N THR A 67 -10.29 -8.85 8.96
CA THR A 67 -9.54 -10.03 9.41
C THR A 67 -10.35 -11.33 9.28
N SER A 68 -11.66 -11.23 9.03
CA SER A 68 -12.58 -12.35 8.89
C SER A 68 -13.45 -12.22 7.64
N ILE A 69 -13.99 -13.34 7.19
CA ILE A 69 -15.02 -13.35 6.15
C ILE A 69 -16.34 -12.84 6.73
N GLY A 70 -17.03 -11.98 6.00
CA GLY A 70 -18.34 -11.48 6.40
C GLY A 70 -19.08 -10.79 5.25
N ARG A 71 -20.38 -10.62 5.43
CA ARG A 71 -21.23 -9.87 4.48
C ARG A 71 -21.37 -8.43 4.95
N VAL A 72 -21.15 -7.47 4.08
CA VAL A 72 -21.32 -6.05 4.36
C VAL A 72 -22.79 -5.73 4.57
N THR A 73 -23.11 -5.12 5.70
CA THR A 73 -24.47 -4.65 6.03
C THR A 73 -24.63 -3.15 5.83
N THR A 74 -23.57 -2.37 6.08
CA THR A 74 -23.56 -0.92 5.82
C THR A 74 -22.18 -0.46 5.41
N VAL A 75 -22.14 0.52 4.51
CA VAL A 75 -20.95 1.33 4.20
C VAL A 75 -21.33 2.76 4.60
N ASN A 76 -20.60 3.30 5.58
CA ASN A 76 -20.98 4.58 6.23
C ASN A 76 -20.22 5.77 5.65
N VAL A 77 -19.36 5.56 4.65
CA VAL A 77 -18.48 6.59 4.09
C VAL A 77 -18.44 6.50 2.58
N GLU A 78 -18.14 7.64 1.96
CA GLU A 78 -17.93 7.79 0.52
C GLU A 78 -16.50 8.32 0.25
N VAL A 79 -16.06 8.21 -0.99
CA VAL A 79 -14.76 8.78 -1.41
C VAL A 79 -14.78 10.30 -1.23
N GLY A 80 -13.77 10.83 -0.56
CA GLY A 80 -13.65 12.25 -0.23
C GLY A 80 -14.13 12.63 1.17
N ASP A 81 -14.78 11.72 1.91
CA ASP A 81 -15.23 11.99 3.27
C ASP A 81 -14.06 12.13 4.24
N LYS A 82 -14.17 13.07 5.16
CA LYS A 82 -13.23 13.25 6.27
C LYS A 82 -13.71 12.46 7.48
N VAL A 83 -12.86 11.61 8.01
CA VAL A 83 -13.16 10.74 9.16
C VAL A 83 -12.17 10.98 10.29
N LYS A 84 -12.58 10.65 11.50
CA LYS A 84 -11.74 10.69 12.71
C LYS A 84 -11.34 9.28 13.14
N ALA A 85 -10.25 9.19 13.86
CA ALA A 85 -9.82 7.95 14.50
C ALA A 85 -10.98 7.35 15.33
N GLY A 86 -11.27 6.07 15.08
CA GLY A 86 -12.36 5.33 15.71
C GLY A 86 -13.71 5.39 14.99
N ASP A 87 -13.88 6.24 13.97
CA ASP A 87 -15.12 6.25 13.19
C ASP A 87 -15.34 4.93 12.48
N ILE A 88 -16.59 4.45 12.49
CA ILE A 88 -16.96 3.17 11.86
C ILE A 88 -17.23 3.42 10.37
N LEU A 89 -16.39 2.81 9.53
CA LEU A 89 -16.43 2.97 8.08
C LEU A 89 -17.35 1.96 7.40
N VAL A 90 -17.25 0.69 7.80
CA VAL A 90 -18.02 -0.42 7.24
C VAL A 90 -18.43 -1.38 8.35
N ASN A 91 -19.66 -1.89 8.30
CA ASN A 91 -20.15 -2.92 9.21
C ASN A 91 -20.39 -4.24 8.48
N LEU A 92 -20.08 -5.34 9.15
CA LEU A 92 -20.43 -6.69 8.71
C LEU A 92 -21.69 -7.22 9.43
N ASP A 93 -22.25 -8.28 8.88
CA ASP A 93 -23.33 -9.03 9.53
C ASP A 93 -22.80 -9.73 10.79
N THR A 94 -23.34 -9.34 11.94
CA THR A 94 -22.93 -9.82 13.26
C THR A 94 -23.81 -10.95 13.80
N THR A 95 -24.84 -11.35 13.08
CA THR A 95 -25.88 -12.29 13.57
C THR A 95 -25.29 -13.57 14.19
N ILE A 96 -24.28 -14.16 13.53
CA ILE A 96 -23.63 -15.38 14.02
C ILE A 96 -22.74 -15.08 15.24
N LEU A 97 -22.03 -13.95 15.25
CA LEU A 97 -21.17 -13.56 16.36
C LEU A 97 -21.98 -13.21 17.60
N GLU A 98 -23.11 -12.52 17.44
CA GLU A 98 -24.04 -12.23 18.53
C GLU A 98 -24.68 -13.51 19.08
N ALA A 99 -24.99 -14.49 18.23
CA ALA A 99 -25.49 -15.79 18.69
C ALA A 99 -24.45 -16.51 19.56
N LYS A 100 -23.16 -16.45 19.21
CA LYS A 100 -22.05 -17.01 20.02
C LYS A 100 -21.92 -16.29 21.36
N VAL A 101 -22.07 -14.97 21.40
CA VAL A 101 -22.08 -14.21 22.66
C VAL A 101 -23.22 -14.67 23.55
N ARG A 102 -24.46 -14.78 23.02
CA ARG A 102 -25.63 -15.26 23.77
C ARG A 102 -25.46 -16.70 24.29
N GLU A 103 -24.83 -17.55 23.48
CA GLU A 103 -24.49 -18.94 23.91
C GLU A 103 -23.50 -18.91 25.08
N ALA A 104 -22.43 -18.13 24.99
CA ALA A 104 -21.45 -18.02 26.08
C ALA A 104 -22.08 -17.41 27.35
N GLU A 105 -22.94 -16.39 27.22
CA GLU A 105 -23.68 -15.80 28.34
C GLU A 105 -24.64 -16.82 29.01
N SER A 106 -25.30 -17.67 28.21
CA SER A 106 -26.15 -18.72 28.72
C SER A 106 -25.35 -19.75 29.52
N ASN A 107 -24.17 -20.16 29.05
CA ASN A 107 -23.27 -21.08 29.75
C ASN A 107 -22.76 -20.47 31.07
N LEU A 108 -22.42 -19.18 31.08
CA LEU A 108 -22.07 -18.46 32.31
C LEU A 108 -23.21 -18.47 33.33
N LEU A 109 -24.44 -18.21 32.87
CA LEU A 109 -25.62 -18.24 33.74
C LEU A 109 -25.82 -19.63 34.39
N VAL A 110 -25.64 -20.70 33.60
CA VAL A 110 -25.73 -22.08 34.13
C VAL A 110 -24.68 -22.32 35.22
N ALA A 111 -23.42 -21.91 34.98
CA ALA A 111 -22.35 -22.05 35.98
C ALA A 111 -22.66 -21.26 37.26
N GLN A 112 -23.16 -20.01 37.13
CA GLN A 112 -23.57 -19.19 38.27
C GLN A 112 -24.73 -19.81 39.07
N ILE A 113 -25.71 -20.41 38.39
CA ILE A 113 -26.82 -21.11 39.05
C ILE A 113 -26.29 -22.33 39.82
N GLN A 114 -25.30 -23.05 39.26
CA GLN A 114 -24.68 -24.20 39.92
C GLN A 114 -23.99 -23.77 41.24
N VAL A 115 -23.24 -22.68 41.25
CA VAL A 115 -22.63 -22.15 42.49
C VAL A 115 -23.70 -21.79 43.50
N LYS A 116 -24.76 -21.06 43.11
CA LYS A 116 -25.88 -20.73 44.02
C LYS A 116 -26.56 -21.95 44.58
N TYR A 117 -26.71 -23.01 43.80
CA TYR A 117 -27.28 -24.27 44.23
C TYR A 117 -26.39 -24.94 45.27
N LEU A 118 -25.07 -25.07 45.03
CA LEU A 118 -24.10 -25.67 45.94
C LEU A 118 -24.02 -24.92 47.28
N ILE A 119 -24.04 -23.61 47.28
CA ILE A 119 -24.11 -22.80 48.49
C ILE A 119 -25.38 -23.13 49.30
N ARG A 120 -26.54 -23.19 48.62
CA ARG A 120 -27.83 -23.45 49.29
C ARG A 120 -27.91 -24.82 49.93
N ILE A 121 -27.29 -25.85 49.35
CA ILE A 121 -27.30 -27.22 49.94
C ILE A 121 -26.19 -27.45 50.96
N GLY A 122 -25.27 -26.47 51.17
CA GLY A 122 -24.18 -26.58 52.14
C GLY A 122 -23.10 -27.57 51.75
N THR A 123 -22.68 -27.55 50.48
CA THR A 123 -21.58 -28.41 49.98
C THR A 123 -20.24 -28.04 50.61
N ASP A 124 -19.25 -28.98 50.54
CA ASP A 124 -17.90 -28.70 51.02
C ASP A 124 -17.16 -27.65 50.17
N GLU A 125 -16.16 -27.01 50.79
CA GLU A 125 -15.38 -25.90 50.20
C GLU A 125 -14.74 -26.27 48.88
N LYS A 126 -14.22 -27.49 48.74
CA LYS A 126 -13.53 -27.93 47.50
C LYS A 126 -14.48 -28.01 46.31
N HIS A 127 -15.72 -28.49 46.49
CA HIS A 127 -16.70 -28.51 45.40
C HIS A 127 -17.18 -27.10 45.05
N LEU A 128 -17.27 -26.22 46.05
CA LEU A 128 -17.60 -24.81 45.80
C LEU A 128 -16.50 -24.11 44.99
N GLU A 129 -15.23 -24.29 45.39
CA GLU A 129 -14.05 -23.75 44.67
C GLU A 129 -14.02 -24.22 43.21
N LEU A 130 -14.31 -25.49 42.93
CA LEU A 130 -14.38 -26.00 41.56
C LEU A 130 -15.51 -25.35 40.75
N ALA A 131 -16.68 -25.16 41.35
CA ALA A 131 -17.80 -24.52 40.68
C ALA A 131 -17.54 -23.02 40.43
N GLU A 132 -16.83 -22.32 41.34
CA GLU A 132 -16.41 -20.95 41.15
C GLU A 132 -15.36 -20.84 40.02
N ALA A 133 -14.45 -21.80 39.94
CA ALA A 133 -13.51 -21.87 38.81
C ALA A 133 -14.23 -22.07 37.45
N ASP A 134 -15.33 -22.83 37.43
CA ASP A 134 -16.17 -23.00 36.26
C ASP A 134 -16.84 -21.68 35.84
N VAL A 135 -17.32 -20.88 36.83
CA VAL A 135 -17.84 -19.53 36.55
C VAL A 135 -16.77 -18.63 35.92
N GLN A 136 -15.55 -18.64 36.49
CA GLN A 136 -14.45 -17.83 35.93
C GLN A 136 -14.11 -18.24 34.48
N ARG A 137 -14.08 -19.56 34.20
CA ARG A 137 -13.86 -20.06 32.84
C ARG A 137 -14.98 -19.66 31.91
N ALA A 138 -16.25 -19.77 32.33
CA ALA A 138 -17.39 -19.34 31.53
C ALA A 138 -17.39 -17.82 31.27
N GLN A 139 -16.97 -17.00 32.26
CA GLN A 139 -16.80 -15.57 32.09
C GLN A 139 -15.74 -15.26 31.04
N ALA A 140 -14.59 -15.94 31.10
CA ALA A 140 -13.54 -15.74 30.09
C ALA A 140 -14.00 -16.07 28.65
N LEU A 141 -14.90 -17.06 28.50
CA LEU A 141 -15.50 -17.38 27.21
C LEU A 141 -16.45 -16.26 26.71
N VAL A 142 -17.23 -15.65 27.61
CA VAL A 142 -18.06 -14.49 27.28
C VAL A 142 -17.19 -13.33 26.81
N ASP A 143 -16.13 -13.02 27.55
CA ASP A 143 -15.22 -11.93 27.23
C ASP A 143 -14.52 -12.17 25.88
N SER A 144 -14.09 -13.40 25.61
CA SER A 144 -13.53 -13.81 24.32
C SER A 144 -14.53 -13.66 23.16
N ALA A 145 -15.78 -14.10 23.36
CA ALA A 145 -16.83 -13.97 22.34
C ALA A 145 -17.16 -12.50 22.05
N LYS A 146 -17.22 -11.65 23.08
CA LYS A 146 -17.43 -10.20 22.94
C LYS A 146 -16.27 -9.52 22.24
N ALA A 147 -15.02 -9.86 22.60
CA ALA A 147 -13.85 -9.33 21.91
C ALA A 147 -13.83 -9.71 20.43
N THR A 148 -14.21 -10.95 20.10
CA THR A 148 -14.34 -11.42 18.73
C THR A 148 -15.44 -10.65 17.97
N LEU A 149 -16.60 -10.45 18.59
CA LEU A 149 -17.67 -9.64 18.01
C LEU A 149 -17.18 -8.22 17.67
N LEU A 150 -16.53 -7.54 18.61
CA LEU A 150 -16.02 -6.17 18.41
C LEU A 150 -14.96 -6.09 17.32
N SER A 151 -14.02 -7.03 17.29
CA SER A 151 -12.91 -7.03 16.34
C SER A 151 -13.29 -7.40 14.91
N GLN A 152 -14.40 -8.13 14.74
CA GLN A 152 -14.83 -8.65 13.44
C GLN A 152 -16.09 -7.98 12.88
N SER A 153 -16.78 -7.15 13.67
CA SER A 153 -18.03 -6.50 13.25
C SER A 153 -17.81 -5.26 12.41
N ASN A 154 -16.78 -4.48 12.76
CA ASN A 154 -16.62 -3.12 12.25
C ASN A 154 -15.22 -2.90 11.71
N LEU A 155 -15.15 -2.17 10.59
CA LEU A 155 -13.90 -1.58 10.10
C LEU A 155 -13.87 -0.13 10.56
N THR A 156 -12.85 0.26 11.34
CA THR A 156 -12.73 1.60 11.91
C THR A 156 -11.51 2.32 11.35
N ALA A 157 -11.58 3.66 11.32
CA ALA A 157 -10.46 4.51 10.95
C ALA A 157 -9.36 4.46 12.04
N PRO A 158 -8.10 4.14 11.69
CA PRO A 158 -7.00 4.11 12.66
C PRO A 158 -6.48 5.51 13.05
N PHE A 159 -6.70 6.51 12.21
CA PHE A 159 -6.30 7.92 12.41
C PHE A 159 -7.26 8.86 11.67
N ASP A 160 -7.13 10.16 11.96
CA ASP A 160 -7.90 11.21 11.28
C ASP A 160 -7.42 11.36 9.82
N GLY A 161 -8.32 11.29 8.86
CA GLY A 161 -7.92 11.37 7.44
C GLY A 161 -9.09 11.52 6.49
N THR A 162 -8.80 11.34 5.20
CA THR A 162 -9.78 11.40 4.12
C THR A 162 -9.86 10.03 3.43
N ILE A 163 -11.07 9.60 3.12
CA ILE A 163 -11.31 8.36 2.38
C ILE A 163 -10.89 8.55 0.92
N VAL A 164 -9.92 7.77 0.48
CA VAL A 164 -9.37 7.84 -0.89
C VAL A 164 -10.04 6.85 -1.83
N SER A 165 -10.31 5.64 -1.36
CA SER A 165 -11.11 4.66 -2.12
C SER A 165 -12.02 3.85 -1.21
N VAL A 166 -13.14 3.38 -1.77
CA VAL A 166 -14.08 2.46 -1.16
C VAL A 166 -14.29 1.30 -2.15
N ASP A 167 -13.66 0.15 -1.85
CA ASP A 167 -13.60 -1.01 -2.74
C ASP A 167 -14.54 -2.15 -2.28
N THR A 168 -15.67 -1.78 -1.72
CA THR A 168 -16.74 -2.71 -1.33
C THR A 168 -18.11 -2.08 -1.49
N ALA A 169 -19.13 -2.93 -1.62
CA ALA A 169 -20.51 -2.52 -1.76
C ALA A 169 -21.41 -3.17 -0.71
N LEU A 170 -22.60 -2.57 -0.51
CA LEU A 170 -23.64 -3.13 0.34
C LEU A 170 -23.99 -4.56 -0.12
N TYR A 171 -24.08 -5.49 0.84
CA TYR A 171 -24.34 -6.92 0.64
C TYR A 171 -23.22 -7.73 -0.03
N GLU A 172 -22.11 -7.12 -0.35
CA GLU A 172 -20.94 -7.83 -0.82
C GLU A 172 -20.34 -8.70 0.31
N THR A 173 -19.74 -9.83 -0.06
CA THR A 173 -18.98 -10.65 0.87
C THR A 173 -17.51 -10.28 0.79
N VAL A 174 -16.94 -9.82 1.88
CA VAL A 174 -15.52 -9.52 2.00
C VAL A 174 -14.75 -10.73 2.54
N VAL A 175 -13.50 -10.83 2.14
CA VAL A 175 -12.57 -11.89 2.59
C VAL A 175 -11.34 -11.26 3.25
N PRO A 176 -10.69 -11.97 4.18
CA PRO A 176 -9.47 -11.47 4.82
C PRO A 176 -8.40 -11.06 3.81
N GLY A 177 -7.78 -9.91 4.06
CA GLY A 177 -6.70 -9.38 3.22
C GLY A 177 -7.14 -8.66 1.95
N LYS A 178 -8.43 -8.69 1.58
CA LYS A 178 -8.96 -7.80 0.53
C LYS A 178 -9.04 -6.38 1.08
N ILE A 179 -8.36 -5.43 0.43
CA ILE A 179 -8.48 -4.01 0.77
C ILE A 179 -9.91 -3.57 0.50
N VAL A 180 -10.54 -2.94 1.48
CA VAL A 180 -11.93 -2.48 1.46
C VAL A 180 -11.99 -0.96 1.38
N ILE A 181 -11.11 -0.30 2.14
CA ILE A 181 -10.99 1.16 2.18
C ILE A 181 -9.53 1.55 2.18
N VAL A 182 -9.21 2.61 1.45
CA VAL A 182 -7.93 3.32 1.56
C VAL A 182 -8.18 4.67 2.21
N LEU A 183 -7.49 4.89 3.33
CA LEU A 183 -7.51 6.12 4.11
C LEU A 183 -6.16 6.81 3.99
N GLY A 184 -6.13 8.12 3.75
CA GLY A 184 -4.91 8.92 3.69
C GLY A 184 -5.03 10.23 4.45
N ASP A 185 -3.94 10.67 5.07
CA ASP A 185 -3.83 12.03 5.59
C ASP A 185 -3.46 12.96 4.44
N LEU A 186 -4.47 13.55 3.81
CA LEU A 186 -4.29 14.47 2.67
C LEU A 186 -3.95 15.91 3.11
N ALA A 187 -3.71 16.15 4.40
CA ALA A 187 -3.24 17.43 4.89
C ALA A 187 -1.71 17.54 4.85
N SER A 188 -1.01 16.41 4.84
CA SER A 188 0.45 16.33 4.89
C SER A 188 0.97 15.34 3.86
N TYR A 189 1.82 15.81 2.98
CA TYR A 189 2.43 14.98 1.92
C TYR A 189 3.95 14.87 2.11
N GLN A 190 4.49 13.76 1.64
CA GLN A 190 5.90 13.45 1.59
C GLN A 190 6.28 13.06 0.15
N ILE A 191 7.52 13.27 -0.22
CA ILE A 191 8.04 12.86 -1.52
C ILE A 191 8.83 11.57 -1.33
N GLU A 192 8.48 10.52 -2.05
CA GLU A 192 9.22 9.25 -2.08
C GLU A 192 9.90 9.05 -3.43
N THR A 193 11.23 8.86 -3.44
CA THR A 193 11.94 8.50 -4.67
C THR A 193 11.59 7.07 -5.09
N THR A 194 11.52 6.81 -6.39
CA THR A 194 11.11 5.51 -6.94
C THR A 194 12.26 4.74 -7.58
N ASP A 195 13.31 5.43 -8.06
CA ASP A 195 14.36 4.85 -8.90
C ASP A 195 15.78 5.20 -8.45
N LEU A 196 15.98 5.62 -7.19
CA LEU A 196 17.33 5.90 -6.70
C LEU A 196 18.17 4.64 -6.66
N SER A 197 19.21 4.57 -7.51
CA SER A 197 20.04 3.38 -7.66
C SER A 197 20.92 3.11 -6.44
N GLU A 198 21.29 1.83 -6.22
CA GLU A 198 22.20 1.39 -5.17
C GLU A 198 23.57 2.08 -5.22
N ARG A 199 24.01 2.56 -6.39
CA ARG A 199 25.29 3.26 -6.55
C ARG A 199 25.25 4.67 -5.96
N ASN A 200 24.09 5.28 -5.92
CA ASN A 200 23.88 6.65 -5.51
C ASN A 200 23.40 6.76 -4.06
N VAL A 201 22.67 5.77 -3.54
CA VAL A 201 22.14 5.80 -2.17
C VAL A 201 23.22 6.02 -1.10
N PRO A 202 24.50 5.54 -1.20
CA PRO A 202 25.50 5.80 -0.19
C PRO A 202 25.93 7.26 -0.09
N LYS A 203 25.65 8.09 -1.10
CA LYS A 203 25.95 9.53 -1.10
C LYS A 203 24.85 10.35 -0.43
N VAL A 204 23.66 9.79 -0.28
CA VAL A 204 22.50 10.45 0.33
C VAL A 204 22.49 10.25 1.83
N LYS A 205 22.20 11.31 2.57
CA LYS A 205 22.13 11.31 4.04
C LYS A 205 20.93 12.14 4.51
N PRO A 206 20.28 11.73 5.60
CA PRO A 206 19.27 12.56 6.24
C PRO A 206 19.80 13.96 6.57
N GLY A 207 18.97 14.97 6.35
CA GLY A 207 19.29 16.39 6.53
C GLY A 207 19.83 17.09 5.30
N GLN A 208 20.17 16.40 4.22
CA GLN A 208 20.56 17.03 2.95
C GLN A 208 19.40 17.76 2.31
N THR A 209 19.69 18.86 1.63
CA THR A 209 18.73 19.63 0.85
C THR A 209 18.43 18.91 -0.47
N ALA A 210 17.17 18.89 -0.85
CA ALA A 210 16.71 18.39 -2.12
C ALA A 210 15.86 19.46 -2.85
N ASN A 211 16.10 19.63 -4.14
CA ASN A 211 15.24 20.38 -5.03
C ASN A 211 14.22 19.39 -5.61
N VAL A 212 12.95 19.70 -5.55
CA VAL A 212 11.84 18.87 -6.00
C VAL A 212 11.04 19.62 -7.06
N PHE A 213 11.10 19.16 -8.29
CA PHE A 213 10.29 19.69 -9.37
C PHE A 213 9.01 18.85 -9.48
N ILE A 214 7.86 19.48 -9.31
CA ILE A 214 6.55 18.80 -9.39
C ILE A 214 5.95 19.05 -10.77
N ASP A 215 5.89 18.02 -11.60
CA ASP A 215 5.45 18.10 -13.00
C ASP A 215 4.08 18.74 -13.15
N ALA A 216 3.11 18.30 -12.34
CA ALA A 216 1.74 18.77 -12.44
C ALA A 216 1.56 20.27 -12.10
N LEU A 217 2.43 20.82 -11.27
CA LEU A 217 2.43 22.23 -10.89
C LEU A 217 3.39 23.06 -11.74
N ASN A 218 4.31 22.41 -12.47
CA ASN A 218 5.40 23.03 -13.24
C ASN A 218 6.20 24.03 -12.38
N GLN A 219 6.49 23.63 -11.13
CA GLN A 219 7.19 24.45 -10.14
C GLN A 219 8.22 23.63 -9.39
N GLU A 220 9.27 24.30 -8.96
CA GLU A 220 10.35 23.74 -8.14
C GLU A 220 10.17 24.17 -6.68
N PHE A 221 10.36 23.23 -5.77
CA PHE A 221 10.28 23.41 -4.32
C PHE A 221 11.55 22.89 -3.67
N THR A 222 11.85 23.39 -2.49
CA THR A 222 12.93 22.89 -1.67
C THR A 222 12.39 21.99 -0.56
N GLY A 223 13.19 21.00 -0.21
CA GLY A 223 12.87 20.08 0.86
C GLY A 223 14.12 19.47 1.48
N LYS A 224 13.93 18.59 2.44
CA LYS A 224 15.01 17.90 3.15
C LYS A 224 14.80 16.41 3.17
N VAL A 225 15.88 15.69 2.97
CA VAL A 225 15.90 14.25 3.17
C VAL A 225 15.65 13.96 4.66
N VAL A 226 14.56 13.26 4.96
CA VAL A 226 14.20 12.85 6.32
C VAL A 226 14.57 11.41 6.61
N GLY A 227 14.63 10.56 5.59
CA GLY A 227 14.98 9.16 5.77
C GLY A 227 15.33 8.45 4.47
N ILE A 228 15.95 7.30 4.63
CA ILE A 228 16.27 6.37 3.54
C ILE A 228 15.73 5.01 3.96
N ASP A 229 14.97 4.37 3.08
CA ASP A 229 14.50 3.01 3.35
C ASP A 229 15.70 2.04 3.38
N ASN A 230 15.77 1.21 4.41
CA ASN A 230 16.83 0.22 4.56
C ASN A 230 16.59 -1.04 3.71
N VAL A 231 15.45 -1.13 3.05
CA VAL A 231 15.07 -2.27 2.21
C VAL A 231 15.01 -1.81 0.76
N SER A 232 15.77 -2.49 -0.09
CA SER A 232 15.74 -2.25 -1.53
C SER A 232 14.50 -2.85 -2.18
N SER A 233 14.09 -2.27 -3.29
CA SER A 233 13.15 -2.85 -4.25
C SER A 233 13.82 -3.07 -5.60
N THR A 234 13.14 -3.76 -6.52
CA THR A 234 13.66 -3.97 -7.88
C THR A 234 12.71 -3.31 -8.87
N LEU A 235 13.26 -2.42 -9.68
CA LEU A 235 12.54 -1.73 -10.74
C LEU A 235 13.25 -1.98 -12.08
N GLY A 236 12.55 -2.65 -13.03
CA GLY A 236 13.12 -2.94 -14.35
C GLY A 236 14.37 -3.84 -14.35
N GLY A 237 14.68 -4.52 -13.24
CA GLY A 237 15.89 -5.34 -13.07
C GLY A 237 17.00 -4.66 -12.28
N ASP A 238 16.87 -3.36 -12.02
CA ASP A 238 17.82 -2.59 -11.21
C ASP A 238 17.39 -2.55 -9.73
N VAL A 239 18.39 -2.54 -8.85
CA VAL A 239 18.19 -2.39 -7.41
C VAL A 239 18.06 -0.92 -7.07
N VAL A 240 16.92 -0.55 -6.47
CA VAL A 240 16.59 0.83 -6.11
C VAL A 240 16.20 0.94 -4.64
N TYR A 241 16.44 2.12 -4.08
CA TYR A 241 16.11 2.47 -2.69
C TYR A 241 15.16 3.67 -2.67
N LYS A 242 14.25 3.69 -1.71
CA LYS A 242 13.41 4.83 -1.46
C LYS A 242 14.10 5.83 -0.53
N VAL A 243 14.01 7.09 -0.88
CA VAL A 243 14.40 8.22 -0.03
C VAL A 243 13.15 9.05 0.22
N MET A 244 12.93 9.37 1.47
CA MET A 244 11.82 10.19 1.93
C MET A 244 12.29 11.62 2.10
N ILE A 245 11.56 12.56 1.52
CA ILE A 245 11.87 13.98 1.50
C ILE A 245 10.64 14.75 1.93
N ASP A 246 10.81 15.60 2.95
CA ASP A 246 9.78 16.55 3.37
C ASP A 246 10.02 17.88 2.69
N LEU A 247 8.96 18.47 2.12
CA LEU A 247 9.02 19.81 1.56
C LEU A 247 9.05 20.84 2.69
N ASP A 248 9.89 21.88 2.53
CA ASP A 248 9.93 23.00 3.49
C ASP A 248 8.60 23.76 3.53
N GLU A 249 7.89 23.85 2.40
CA GLU A 249 6.53 24.38 2.27
C GLU A 249 5.69 23.45 1.40
N GLN A 250 4.47 23.15 1.84
CA GLN A 250 3.55 22.33 1.07
C GLN A 250 2.67 23.22 0.19
N PRO A 251 2.84 23.18 -1.14
CA PRO A 251 2.01 23.96 -2.04
C PRO A 251 0.56 23.48 -2.06
N ALA A 252 -0.36 24.41 -2.30
CA ALA A 252 -1.75 24.07 -2.53
C ALA A 252 -1.91 23.28 -3.84
N GLY A 253 -2.79 22.28 -3.84
CA GLY A 253 -3.08 21.50 -5.04
C GLY A 253 -2.26 20.23 -5.19
N LEU A 254 -1.45 19.84 -4.20
CA LEU A 254 -0.83 18.52 -4.17
C LEU A 254 -1.90 17.44 -4.12
N LEU A 255 -1.69 16.39 -4.92
CA LEU A 255 -2.51 15.19 -4.90
C LEU A 255 -1.61 13.96 -4.79
N TRP A 256 -2.12 12.96 -4.09
CA TRP A 256 -1.47 11.67 -3.99
C TRP A 256 -1.23 11.05 -5.38
N GLY A 257 -0.02 10.57 -5.62
CA GLY A 257 0.38 9.94 -6.88
C GLY A 257 0.89 10.90 -7.96
N MET A 258 0.96 12.22 -7.68
CA MET A 258 1.63 13.14 -8.60
C MET A 258 3.11 12.79 -8.72
N SER A 259 3.65 12.91 -9.95
CA SER A 259 5.07 12.68 -10.23
C SER A 259 5.89 13.93 -9.88
N ALA A 260 7.11 13.68 -9.46
CA ALA A 260 8.11 14.69 -9.22
C ALA A 260 9.50 14.21 -9.64
N ASP A 261 10.37 15.13 -10.01
CA ASP A 261 11.80 14.90 -10.18
C ASP A 261 12.54 15.53 -9.01
N VAL A 262 13.46 14.79 -8.44
CA VAL A 262 14.21 15.19 -7.24
C VAL A 262 15.68 15.26 -7.56
N GLU A 263 16.32 16.35 -7.14
CA GLU A 263 17.78 16.53 -7.14
C GLU A 263 18.27 16.71 -5.71
N ILE A 264 18.94 15.70 -5.16
CA ILE A 264 19.49 15.71 -3.79
C ILE A 264 20.92 16.25 -3.86
N LEU A 265 21.21 17.31 -3.10
CA LEU A 265 22.51 17.94 -3.04
C LEU A 265 23.41 17.16 -2.07
N THR A 266 24.42 16.43 -2.61
CA THR A 266 25.29 15.54 -1.82
C THR A 266 26.63 16.18 -1.45
N GLY A 267 26.89 17.41 -1.89
CA GLY A 267 28.17 18.13 -1.78
C GLY A 267 28.39 18.88 -0.47
N ASN A 268 27.89 18.39 0.67
CA ASN A 268 28.19 18.94 2.01
C ASN A 268 28.71 17.86 2.94
#